data_85ea95bd19d1199a1d6d5e3a1f8d706b
#
_entry.id   85ea95bd19d1199a1d6d5e3a1f8d706b
#
_cell.length_a   1.000
_cell.length_b   1.000
_cell.length_c   1.000
_cell.angle_alpha   90.00
_cell.angle_beta   90.00
_cell.angle_gamma   90.00
#
_symmetry.space_group_name_H-M   'P 1'
#
loop_
_entity.id
_entity.type
_entity.pdbx_description
1 polymer ?
#
loop_
_entity_poly.entity_id
_entity_poly.type
_entity_poly.pdbx_seq_one_letter_code
_entity_poly.pdbx_strand_id
1 'polypeptide(L)'
;MNAAVGLGLLFLLAGYFVPQTCERKGPRRFLRERWTRIGVPLVVFAFAANLPIALAVEQPASFGGFVGSLYDDAWRPLYLHLWFLGHLMLYSAAYVTWRRFSGRAPHSWPTPGHRSILAFTLGLVGVTWVIRWWYSVDEWVPLLWVVPAEPARLPQYVSLFVLGAMAYRGDWLRTMPSGVGRTWLGVGLAASLCMVAVQMLAPDSSRYNQLANGGLGWPSVVRSGLEGLVCAGLAVGVLVVVQDLVHRPLRLVSAMAATSYAAYILHVYIVVPIQASIAEPDVSPFLKFSVVAVLAVLLSFGAAHLSGRVPGIRRLLGTGPPRVPEATSS
;
A
#
# COMPACT_ATOMS: atom_id res chain seq x y z
N MET A 1 -1.09 -9.94 -11.06
CA MET A 1 0.03 -9.02 -10.74
C MET A 1 -0.22 -8.47 -9.35
N ASN A 2 0.73 -8.61 -8.44
CA ASN A 2 0.50 -8.42 -7.00
C ASN A 2 0.19 -6.97 -6.62
N ALA A 3 -1.01 -6.72 -6.09
CA ALA A 3 -1.36 -5.49 -5.37
C ALA A 3 -0.33 -5.14 -4.28
N ALA A 4 0.35 -6.15 -3.72
CA ALA A 4 1.39 -6.00 -2.70
C ALA A 4 2.54 -5.06 -3.10
N VAL A 5 2.93 -5.03 -4.37
CA VAL A 5 4.04 -4.17 -4.83
C VAL A 5 3.63 -2.71 -4.86
N GLY A 6 2.45 -2.40 -5.39
CA GLY A 6 1.91 -1.04 -5.40
C GLY A 6 1.71 -0.50 -3.97
N LEU A 7 1.18 -1.32 -3.08
CA LEU A 7 1.01 -0.98 -1.67
C LEU A 7 2.37 -0.83 -0.95
N GLY A 8 3.35 -1.66 -1.28
CA GLY A 8 4.71 -1.54 -0.75
C GLY A 8 5.33 -0.17 -1.04
N LEU A 9 5.17 0.35 -2.26
CA LEU A 9 5.60 1.71 -2.62
C LEU A 9 4.88 2.79 -1.82
N LEU A 10 3.58 2.63 -1.55
CA LEU A 10 2.83 3.56 -0.72
C LEU A 10 3.33 3.55 0.73
N PHE A 11 3.73 2.38 1.28
CA PHE A 11 4.37 2.31 2.60
C PHE A 11 5.73 2.99 2.62
N LEU A 12 6.55 2.83 1.57
CA LEU A 12 7.82 3.53 1.45
C LEU A 12 7.64 5.06 1.42
N LEU A 13 6.71 5.55 0.61
CA LEU A 13 6.39 6.98 0.55
C LEU A 13 5.84 7.49 1.88
N ALA A 14 4.94 6.74 2.52
CA ALA A 14 4.42 7.11 3.83
C ALA A 14 5.53 7.19 4.88
N GLY A 15 6.43 6.20 4.91
CA GLY A 15 7.62 6.19 5.75
C GLY A 15 8.52 7.39 5.52
N TYR A 16 8.73 7.79 4.26
CA TYR A 16 9.54 8.96 3.90
C TYR A 16 9.01 10.27 4.52
N PHE A 17 7.69 10.48 4.51
CA PHE A 17 7.09 11.73 5.02
C PHE A 17 6.85 11.74 6.53
N VAL A 18 6.92 10.59 7.22
CA VAL A 18 6.66 10.49 8.66
C VAL A 18 7.70 11.24 9.50
N PRO A 19 9.04 11.04 9.31
CA PRO A 19 10.05 11.77 10.08
C PRO A 19 9.92 13.28 9.94
N GLN A 20 9.86 13.77 8.71
CA GLN A 20 9.72 15.20 8.39
C GLN A 20 8.53 15.85 9.09
N THR A 21 7.38 15.18 9.01
CA THR A 21 6.14 15.73 9.57
C THR A 21 6.15 15.68 11.10
N CYS A 22 6.69 14.61 11.69
CA CYS A 22 6.80 14.42 13.12
C CYS A 22 7.77 15.44 13.75
N GLU A 23 8.91 15.67 13.12
CA GLU A 23 9.93 16.64 13.59
C GLU A 23 9.41 18.07 13.54
N ARG A 24 8.73 18.45 12.45
CA ARG A 24 8.19 19.80 12.29
C ARG A 24 7.05 20.11 13.25
N LYS A 25 6.17 19.14 13.56
CA LYS A 25 4.92 19.39 14.31
C LYS A 25 4.96 18.92 15.75
N GLY A 26 5.93 18.11 16.10
CA GLY A 26 5.99 17.37 17.36
C GLY A 26 5.07 16.13 17.38
N PRO A 27 5.39 15.13 18.23
CA PRO A 27 4.76 13.81 18.18
C PRO A 27 3.25 13.82 18.48
N ARG A 28 2.81 14.61 19.48
CA ARG A 28 1.38 14.67 19.86
C ARG A 28 0.51 15.28 18.75
N ARG A 29 0.95 16.38 18.17
CA ARG A 29 0.22 17.06 17.08
C ARG A 29 0.23 16.21 15.82
N PHE A 30 1.36 15.57 15.51
CA PHE A 30 1.49 14.63 14.39
C PHE A 30 0.47 13.49 14.50
N LEU A 31 0.40 12.77 15.63
CA LEU A 31 -0.57 11.67 15.82
C LEU A 31 -2.02 12.15 15.77
N ARG A 32 -2.34 13.31 16.36
CA ARG A 32 -3.69 13.88 16.29
C ARG A 32 -4.10 14.21 14.84
N GLU A 33 -3.21 14.80 14.06
CA GLU A 33 -3.48 15.09 12.65
C GLU A 33 -3.57 13.80 11.80
N ARG A 34 -2.77 12.78 12.12
CA ARG A 34 -2.91 11.44 11.50
C ARG A 34 -4.25 10.81 11.83
N TRP A 35 -4.67 10.87 13.09
CA TRP A 35 -5.98 10.37 13.50
C TRP A 35 -7.11 11.06 12.72
N THR A 36 -7.11 12.39 12.68
CA THR A 36 -8.17 13.13 11.97
C THR A 36 -8.18 12.91 10.46
N ARG A 37 -7.02 12.69 9.83
CA ARG A 37 -6.90 12.53 8.37
C ARG A 37 -6.97 11.10 7.88
N ILE A 38 -6.64 10.13 8.70
CA ILE A 38 -6.57 8.70 8.34
C ILE A 38 -7.53 7.89 9.21
N GLY A 39 -7.46 8.04 10.54
CA GLY A 39 -8.27 7.27 11.47
C GLY A 39 -9.76 7.59 11.36
N VAL A 40 -10.13 8.88 11.34
CA VAL A 40 -11.54 9.28 11.21
C VAL A 40 -12.16 8.78 9.90
N PRO A 41 -11.55 8.99 8.71
CA PRO A 41 -12.06 8.38 7.48
C PRO A 41 -12.16 6.85 7.55
N LEU A 42 -11.14 6.18 8.10
CA LEU A 42 -11.18 4.73 8.29
C LEU A 42 -12.41 4.29 9.07
N VAL A 43 -12.65 4.88 10.24
CA VAL A 43 -13.80 4.54 11.09
C VAL A 43 -15.13 4.87 10.39
N VAL A 44 -15.24 6.07 9.79
CA VAL A 44 -16.47 6.48 9.09
C VAL A 44 -16.80 5.51 7.96
N PHE A 45 -15.85 5.18 7.09
CA PHE A 45 -16.12 4.27 5.98
C PHE A 45 -16.31 2.81 6.42
N ALA A 46 -15.61 2.36 7.46
CA ALA A 46 -15.83 1.03 8.02
C ALA A 46 -17.27 0.84 8.49
N PHE A 47 -17.84 1.81 9.21
CA PHE A 47 -19.18 1.69 9.77
C PHE A 47 -20.29 2.24 8.87
N ALA A 48 -20.07 3.31 8.12
CA ALA A 48 -21.11 3.92 7.27
C ALA A 48 -21.24 3.29 5.88
N ALA A 49 -20.19 2.64 5.36
CA ALA A 49 -20.18 2.02 4.05
C ALA A 49 -19.93 0.51 4.11
N ASN A 50 -18.82 0.06 4.72
CA ASN A 50 -18.44 -1.34 4.66
C ASN A 50 -19.36 -2.24 5.52
N LEU A 51 -19.74 -1.79 6.71
CA LEU A 51 -20.64 -2.57 7.59
C LEU A 51 -22.00 -2.84 6.93
N PRO A 52 -22.73 -1.87 6.34
CA PRO A 52 -23.95 -2.16 5.60
C PRO A 52 -23.72 -3.12 4.42
N ILE A 53 -22.62 -2.99 3.69
CA ILE A 53 -22.27 -3.90 2.59
C ILE A 53 -22.04 -5.32 3.12
N ALA A 54 -21.27 -5.48 4.21
CA ALA A 54 -21.02 -6.77 4.82
C ALA A 54 -22.31 -7.44 5.28
N LEU A 55 -23.20 -6.70 5.96
CA LEU A 55 -24.50 -7.21 6.39
C LEU A 55 -25.40 -7.62 5.20
N ALA A 56 -25.36 -6.86 4.10
CA ALA A 56 -26.14 -7.17 2.91
C ALA A 56 -25.62 -8.42 2.16
N VAL A 57 -24.30 -8.64 2.20
CA VAL A 57 -23.65 -9.79 1.52
C VAL A 57 -23.76 -11.05 2.37
N GLU A 58 -23.41 -10.97 3.66
CA GLU A 58 -23.37 -12.14 4.53
C GLU A 58 -24.74 -12.60 5.03
N GLN A 59 -25.72 -11.69 5.11
CA GLN A 59 -27.09 -11.94 5.57
C GLN A 59 -27.12 -12.81 6.87
N PRO A 60 -26.42 -12.40 7.93
CA PRO A 60 -26.23 -13.24 9.11
C PRO A 60 -27.56 -13.50 9.85
N ALA A 61 -27.74 -14.74 10.33
CA ALA A 61 -28.94 -15.13 11.06
C ALA A 61 -29.06 -14.46 12.46
N SER A 62 -27.93 -13.98 13.01
CA SER A 62 -27.90 -13.28 14.31
C SER A 62 -26.73 -12.29 14.38
N PHE A 63 -26.89 -11.25 15.22
CA PHE A 63 -25.82 -10.28 15.47
C PHE A 63 -24.58 -10.92 16.10
N GLY A 64 -24.77 -11.87 17.04
CA GLY A 64 -23.64 -12.58 17.64
C GLY A 64 -22.86 -13.44 16.64
N GLY A 65 -23.58 -14.13 15.73
CA GLY A 65 -22.96 -14.86 14.63
C GLY A 65 -22.17 -13.95 13.69
N PHE A 66 -22.72 -12.77 13.37
CA PHE A 66 -22.04 -11.77 12.55
C PHE A 66 -20.73 -11.27 13.22
N VAL A 67 -20.76 -10.95 14.51
CA VAL A 67 -19.56 -10.52 15.21
C VAL A 67 -18.51 -11.64 15.26
N GLY A 68 -18.94 -12.90 15.42
CA GLY A 68 -18.07 -14.06 15.32
C GLY A 68 -17.40 -14.19 13.95
N SER A 69 -18.18 -14.10 12.87
CA SER A 69 -17.63 -14.16 11.50
C SER A 69 -16.66 -13.05 11.19
N LEU A 70 -16.93 -11.82 11.67
CA LEU A 70 -15.99 -10.71 11.54
C LEU A 70 -14.63 -11.00 12.20
N TYR A 71 -14.69 -11.64 13.38
CA TYR A 71 -13.45 -11.98 14.09
C TYR A 71 -12.68 -13.09 13.38
N ASP A 72 -13.37 -14.14 12.95
CA ASP A 72 -12.78 -15.28 12.24
C ASP A 72 -12.16 -14.84 10.91
N ASP A 73 -12.76 -13.86 10.25
CA ASP A 73 -12.26 -13.26 8.99
C ASP A 73 -11.32 -12.05 9.24
N ALA A 74 -10.74 -11.94 10.43
CA ALA A 74 -9.78 -10.91 10.80
C ALA A 74 -10.28 -9.48 10.54
N TRP A 75 -11.57 -9.21 10.74
CA TRP A 75 -12.22 -7.91 10.50
C TRP A 75 -12.21 -7.43 9.04
N ARG A 76 -11.81 -8.26 8.09
CA ARG A 76 -11.70 -7.91 6.66
C ARG A 76 -12.97 -7.27 6.08
N PRO A 77 -14.20 -7.76 6.37
CA PRO A 77 -15.41 -7.14 5.83
C PRO A 77 -15.59 -5.67 6.22
N LEU A 78 -15.13 -5.26 7.42
CA LEU A 78 -15.19 -3.86 7.85
C LEU A 78 -14.07 -3.01 7.25
N TYR A 79 -12.91 -3.60 7.04
CA TYR A 79 -11.76 -2.86 6.49
C TYR A 79 -11.78 -2.81 4.97
N LEU A 80 -12.16 -3.90 4.28
CA LEU A 80 -12.00 -4.06 2.84
C LEU A 80 -10.59 -3.61 2.40
N HIS A 81 -10.51 -2.60 1.54
CA HIS A 81 -9.25 -2.01 1.08
C HIS A 81 -8.63 -1.01 2.08
N LEU A 82 -9.39 -0.57 3.10
CA LEU A 82 -8.94 0.42 4.09
C LEU A 82 -7.97 -0.14 5.13
N TRP A 83 -7.69 -1.45 5.12
CA TRP A 83 -6.70 -2.05 6.03
C TRP A 83 -5.34 -1.36 5.93
N PHE A 84 -4.96 -0.85 4.76
CA PHE A 84 -3.76 -0.05 4.57
C PHE A 84 -3.73 1.21 5.45
N LEU A 85 -4.87 1.89 5.66
CA LEU A 85 -4.96 3.04 6.55
C LEU A 85 -4.74 2.63 8.02
N GLY A 86 -5.24 1.45 8.42
CA GLY A 86 -4.98 0.86 9.73
C GLY A 86 -3.49 0.64 9.97
N HIS A 87 -2.79 0.05 9.00
CA HIS A 87 -1.34 -0.13 9.06
C HIS A 87 -0.59 1.21 9.10
N LEU A 88 -0.99 2.20 8.32
CA LEU A 88 -0.37 3.53 8.36
C LEU A 88 -0.51 4.19 9.75
N MET A 89 -1.65 4.03 10.41
CA MET A 89 -1.84 4.50 11.77
C MET A 89 -0.92 3.77 12.75
N LEU A 90 -0.89 2.43 12.66
CA LEU A 90 -0.05 1.58 13.50
C LEU A 90 1.44 1.92 13.35
N TYR A 91 1.94 1.99 12.09
CA TYR A 91 3.36 2.28 11.84
C TYR A 91 3.74 3.71 12.23
N SER A 92 2.81 4.67 12.08
CA SER A 92 3.03 6.05 12.56
C SER A 92 3.14 6.10 14.09
N ALA A 93 2.29 5.38 14.80
CA ALA A 93 2.34 5.26 16.26
C ALA A 93 3.62 4.54 16.72
N ALA A 94 3.97 3.42 16.07
CA ALA A 94 5.20 2.69 16.35
C ALA A 94 6.46 3.57 16.14
N TYR A 95 6.49 4.36 15.06
CA TYR A 95 7.59 5.31 14.82
C TYR A 95 7.72 6.35 15.94
N VAL A 96 6.61 6.96 16.36
CA VAL A 96 6.61 7.95 17.45
C VAL A 96 7.05 7.32 18.77
N THR A 97 6.55 6.13 19.07
CA THR A 97 6.92 5.36 20.26
C THR A 97 8.40 5.04 20.25
N TRP A 98 8.92 4.47 19.16
CA TRP A 98 10.34 4.20 19.00
C TRP A 98 11.19 5.45 19.19
N ARG A 99 10.81 6.58 18.59
CA ARG A 99 11.52 7.86 18.74
C ARG A 99 11.55 8.37 20.18
N ARG A 100 10.47 8.16 20.92
CA ARG A 100 10.39 8.58 22.33
C ARG A 100 11.35 7.78 23.23
N PHE A 101 11.47 6.48 22.97
CA PHE A 101 12.28 5.59 23.82
C PHE A 101 13.73 5.43 23.34
N SER A 102 14.04 5.63 22.06
CA SER A 102 15.38 5.42 21.54
C SER A 102 16.38 6.48 22.01
N GLY A 103 15.95 7.67 22.41
CA GLY A 103 16.83 8.77 22.87
C GLY A 103 17.93 9.20 21.91
N ARG A 104 18.11 8.45 20.80
CA ARG A 104 19.22 8.61 19.85
C ARG A 104 18.95 9.76 18.89
N ALA A 105 20.04 10.52 18.58
CA ALA A 105 20.01 11.50 17.50
C ALA A 105 19.62 10.83 16.17
N PRO A 106 18.94 11.55 15.27
CA PRO A 106 18.65 11.05 13.94
C PRO A 106 19.95 10.64 13.24
N HIS A 107 20.08 9.36 12.91
CA HIS A 107 21.20 8.87 12.12
C HIS A 107 20.89 9.02 10.63
N SER A 108 21.83 9.60 9.87
CA SER A 108 21.74 9.63 8.42
C SER A 108 22.40 8.37 7.85
N TRP A 109 21.65 7.66 7.02
CA TRP A 109 22.16 6.45 6.37
C TRP A 109 22.70 6.79 4.98
N PRO A 110 23.87 6.24 4.60
CA PRO A 110 24.37 6.46 3.25
C PRO A 110 23.41 5.90 2.20
N THR A 111 23.44 6.48 1.02
CA THR A 111 22.63 6.01 -0.11
C THR A 111 23.00 4.58 -0.47
N PRO A 112 22.01 3.67 -0.59
CA PRO A 112 22.30 2.27 -0.83
C PRO A 112 22.85 2.04 -2.23
N GLY A 113 23.94 1.30 -2.32
CA GLY A 113 24.48 0.76 -3.57
C GLY A 113 23.93 -0.64 -3.88
N HIS A 114 24.34 -1.22 -5.00
CA HIS A 114 23.90 -2.55 -5.46
C HIS A 114 24.00 -3.64 -4.38
N ARG A 115 25.10 -3.67 -3.62
CA ARG A 115 25.34 -4.67 -2.56
C ARG A 115 24.32 -4.55 -1.43
N SER A 116 24.02 -3.34 -0.99
CA SER A 116 23.06 -3.08 0.09
C SER A 116 21.64 -3.44 -0.34
N ILE A 117 21.27 -3.11 -1.58
CA ILE A 117 19.95 -3.44 -2.13
C ILE A 117 19.82 -4.96 -2.29
N LEU A 118 20.85 -5.64 -2.79
CA LEU A 118 20.86 -7.09 -2.90
C LEU A 118 20.74 -7.77 -1.53
N ALA A 119 21.54 -7.32 -0.55
CA ALA A 119 21.48 -7.86 0.81
C ALA A 119 20.08 -7.67 1.44
N PHE A 120 19.47 -6.49 1.27
CA PHE A 120 18.10 -6.24 1.68
C PHE A 120 17.12 -7.19 0.99
N THR A 121 17.25 -7.36 -0.33
CA THR A 121 16.37 -8.25 -1.12
C THR A 121 16.48 -9.69 -0.64
N LEU A 122 17.69 -10.21 -0.45
CA LEU A 122 17.91 -11.56 0.04
C LEU A 122 17.36 -11.75 1.47
N GLY A 123 17.57 -10.79 2.35
CA GLY A 123 17.01 -10.79 3.70
C GLY A 123 15.48 -10.80 3.67
N LEU A 124 14.86 -9.94 2.84
CA LEU A 124 13.42 -9.89 2.67
C LEU A 124 12.85 -11.22 2.14
N VAL A 125 13.50 -11.80 1.11
CA VAL A 125 13.13 -13.11 0.55
C VAL A 125 13.19 -14.19 1.62
N GLY A 126 14.30 -14.26 2.37
CA GLY A 126 14.49 -15.27 3.43
C GLY A 126 13.43 -15.16 4.52
N VAL A 127 13.19 -13.95 5.05
CA VAL A 127 12.19 -13.73 6.10
C VAL A 127 10.78 -14.04 5.57
N THR A 128 10.45 -13.57 4.37
CA THR A 128 9.13 -13.83 3.76
C THR A 128 8.92 -15.33 3.53
N TRP A 129 9.91 -16.04 3.02
CA TRP A 129 9.82 -17.48 2.81
C TRP A 129 9.65 -18.25 4.12
N VAL A 130 10.40 -17.89 5.17
CA VAL A 130 10.26 -18.50 6.49
C VAL A 130 8.86 -18.30 7.06
N ILE A 131 8.28 -17.10 6.95
CA ILE A 131 6.92 -16.84 7.43
C ILE A 131 5.90 -17.67 6.65
N ARG A 132 6.12 -17.91 5.36
CA ARG A 132 5.26 -18.73 4.51
C ARG A 132 5.24 -20.24 4.88
N TRP A 133 6.06 -20.69 5.79
CA TRP A 133 5.96 -22.04 6.34
C TRP A 133 4.70 -22.23 7.16
N TRP A 134 4.25 -21.16 7.83
CA TRP A 134 3.08 -21.17 8.71
C TRP A 134 1.89 -20.40 8.15
N TYR A 135 2.12 -19.38 7.34
CA TYR A 135 1.08 -18.52 6.80
C TYR A 135 1.14 -18.47 5.29
N SER A 136 0.04 -18.84 4.65
CA SER A 136 -0.05 -18.67 3.19
C SER A 136 -0.15 -17.19 2.79
N VAL A 137 0.11 -16.90 1.51
CA VAL A 137 0.07 -15.52 0.99
C VAL A 137 -1.30 -14.87 1.15
N ASP A 138 -2.36 -15.68 1.08
CA ASP A 138 -3.73 -15.17 1.11
C ASP A 138 -4.38 -15.31 2.51
N GLU A 139 -3.59 -15.68 3.50
CA GLU A 139 -4.04 -15.82 4.89
C GLU A 139 -4.00 -14.49 5.60
N TRP A 140 -5.10 -14.18 6.29
CA TRP A 140 -5.27 -12.95 7.04
C TRP A 140 -5.39 -13.24 8.53
N VAL A 141 -4.75 -12.40 9.34
CA VAL A 141 -4.83 -12.48 10.80
C VAL A 141 -5.16 -11.09 11.38
N PRO A 142 -5.85 -11.02 12.53
CA PRO A 142 -6.10 -9.75 13.20
C PRO A 142 -4.85 -9.29 13.95
N LEU A 143 -4.00 -8.47 13.32
CA LEU A 143 -2.83 -7.88 13.96
C LEU A 143 -3.28 -6.99 15.14
N LEU A 144 -2.70 -7.23 16.34
CA LEU A 144 -3.10 -6.57 17.57
C LEU A 144 -4.63 -6.64 17.81
N TRP A 145 -5.29 -7.71 17.34
CA TRP A 145 -6.73 -7.99 17.49
C TRP A 145 -7.66 -6.99 16.79
N VAL A 146 -7.11 -6.05 16.00
CA VAL A 146 -7.90 -4.94 15.41
C VAL A 146 -7.68 -4.76 13.92
N VAL A 147 -6.44 -4.84 13.43
CA VAL A 147 -6.11 -4.50 12.02
C VAL A 147 -5.87 -5.77 11.21
N PRO A 148 -6.63 -6.02 10.13
CA PRO A 148 -6.34 -7.14 9.25
C PRO A 148 -4.94 -7.04 8.65
N ALA A 149 -4.20 -8.14 8.69
CA ALA A 149 -2.85 -8.22 8.17
C ALA A 149 -2.60 -9.54 7.47
N GLU A 150 -1.79 -9.51 6.42
CA GLU A 150 -1.26 -10.70 5.75
C GLU A 150 0.15 -10.97 6.29
N PRO A 151 0.36 -11.97 7.18
CA PRO A 151 1.68 -12.22 7.78
C PRO A 151 2.78 -12.43 6.74
N ALA A 152 2.48 -13.12 5.64
CA ALA A 152 3.41 -13.38 4.56
C ALA A 152 3.90 -12.12 3.84
N ARG A 153 3.21 -10.97 3.98
CA ARG A 153 3.56 -9.68 3.35
C ARG A 153 3.98 -8.60 4.34
N LEU A 154 3.75 -8.83 5.64
CA LEU A 154 4.17 -7.87 6.68
C LEU A 154 5.65 -7.46 6.60
N PRO A 155 6.61 -8.40 6.37
CA PRO A 155 8.03 -8.02 6.26
C PRO A 155 8.26 -6.98 5.16
N GLN A 156 7.58 -7.11 4.02
CA GLN A 156 7.67 -6.16 2.92
C GLN A 156 7.12 -4.80 3.31
N TYR A 157 5.94 -4.74 3.92
CA TYR A 157 5.29 -3.47 4.28
C TYR A 157 6.06 -2.72 5.37
N VAL A 158 6.46 -3.43 6.42
CA VAL A 158 7.22 -2.86 7.53
C VAL A 158 8.60 -2.39 7.08
N SER A 159 9.32 -3.23 6.32
CA SER A 159 10.68 -2.88 5.86
C SER A 159 10.66 -1.69 4.90
N LEU A 160 9.70 -1.61 3.98
CA LEU A 160 9.57 -0.48 3.06
C LEU A 160 9.21 0.82 3.79
N PHE A 161 8.34 0.75 4.81
CA PHE A 161 8.06 1.91 5.65
C PHE A 161 9.31 2.39 6.40
N VAL A 162 10.09 1.48 6.98
CA VAL A 162 11.35 1.81 7.65
C VAL A 162 12.39 2.38 6.67
N LEU A 163 12.53 1.74 5.50
CA LEU A 163 13.42 2.25 4.43
C LEU A 163 13.00 3.65 3.97
N GLY A 164 11.71 3.94 3.89
CA GLY A 164 11.22 5.29 3.62
C GLY A 164 11.71 6.31 4.64
N ALA A 165 11.63 5.97 5.93
CA ALA A 165 12.12 6.84 7.00
C ALA A 165 13.65 7.02 6.97
N MET A 166 14.39 5.97 6.59
CA MET A 166 15.85 6.04 6.38
C MET A 166 16.18 6.89 5.14
N ALA A 167 15.44 6.73 4.05
CA ALA A 167 15.61 7.47 2.80
C ALA A 167 15.43 8.98 3.00
N TYR A 168 14.46 9.40 3.81
CA TYR A 168 14.31 10.80 4.19
C TYR A 168 15.56 11.34 4.90
N ARG A 169 16.08 10.60 5.88
CA ARG A 169 17.25 11.02 6.68
C ARG A 169 18.55 11.01 5.91
N GLY A 170 18.70 10.08 4.98
CA GLY A 170 19.88 9.94 4.12
C GLY A 170 19.79 10.77 2.84
N ASP A 171 18.71 11.52 2.63
CA ASP A 171 18.42 12.28 1.39
C ASP A 171 18.54 11.41 0.12
N TRP A 172 18.13 10.13 0.21
CA TRP A 172 18.29 9.17 -0.88
C TRP A 172 17.57 9.58 -2.16
N LEU A 173 16.47 10.34 -2.03
CA LEU A 173 15.74 10.87 -3.19
C LEU A 173 16.59 11.81 -4.06
N ARG A 174 17.60 12.47 -3.48
CA ARG A 174 18.50 13.36 -4.24
C ARG A 174 19.83 12.72 -4.57
N THR A 175 20.29 11.78 -3.72
CA THR A 175 21.62 11.21 -3.80
C THR A 175 21.69 9.85 -4.49
N MET A 176 20.52 9.23 -4.82
CA MET A 176 20.48 7.94 -5.50
C MET A 176 21.05 8.05 -6.91
N PRO A 177 22.12 7.28 -7.23
CA PRO A 177 22.67 7.29 -8.58
C PRO A 177 21.66 6.74 -9.59
N SER A 178 21.42 7.48 -10.67
CA SER A 178 20.47 7.08 -11.71
C SER A 178 20.79 5.71 -12.33
N GLY A 179 22.07 5.35 -12.43
CA GLY A 179 22.50 4.03 -12.88
C GLY A 179 22.01 2.90 -11.99
N VAL A 180 22.14 3.05 -10.64
CA VAL A 180 21.63 2.07 -9.67
C VAL A 180 20.12 1.91 -9.81
N GLY A 181 19.39 3.05 -9.86
CA GLY A 181 17.94 3.03 -10.00
C GLY A 181 17.45 2.35 -11.27
N ARG A 182 18.04 2.66 -12.42
CA ARG A 182 17.67 2.04 -13.71
C ARG A 182 17.97 0.55 -13.76
N THR A 183 19.13 0.13 -13.23
CA THR A 183 19.47 -1.30 -13.13
C THR A 183 18.44 -2.05 -12.31
N TRP A 184 18.09 -1.56 -11.11
CA TRP A 184 17.12 -2.22 -10.25
C TRP A 184 15.70 -2.15 -10.80
N LEU A 185 15.33 -1.07 -11.49
CA LEU A 185 14.07 -1.02 -12.25
C LEU A 185 14.02 -2.14 -13.30
N GLY A 186 15.09 -2.32 -14.07
CA GLY A 186 15.21 -3.42 -15.03
C GLY A 186 15.08 -4.80 -14.37
N VAL A 187 15.73 -5.01 -13.23
CA VAL A 187 15.61 -6.25 -12.44
C VAL A 187 14.16 -6.47 -11.98
N GLY A 188 13.50 -5.44 -11.44
CA GLY A 188 12.11 -5.52 -11.01
C GLY A 188 11.13 -5.83 -12.14
N LEU A 189 11.32 -5.20 -13.30
CA LEU A 189 10.51 -5.46 -14.49
C LEU A 189 10.76 -6.89 -15.02
N ALA A 190 12.01 -7.32 -15.12
CA ALA A 190 12.35 -8.68 -15.54
C ALA A 190 11.76 -9.73 -14.59
N ALA A 191 11.85 -9.53 -13.27
CA ALA A 191 11.23 -10.41 -12.28
C ALA A 191 9.70 -10.42 -12.40
N SER A 192 9.07 -9.27 -12.70
CA SER A 192 7.61 -9.19 -12.96
C SER A 192 7.21 -10.00 -14.19
N LEU A 193 7.96 -9.88 -15.27
CA LEU A 193 7.73 -10.67 -16.49
C LEU A 193 7.95 -12.16 -16.23
N CYS A 194 8.98 -12.53 -15.46
CA CYS A 194 9.24 -13.90 -15.08
C CYS A 194 8.07 -14.48 -14.24
N MET A 195 7.50 -13.72 -13.31
CA MET A 195 6.31 -14.15 -12.57
C MET A 195 5.12 -14.45 -13.49
N VAL A 196 4.88 -13.59 -14.50
CA VAL A 196 3.81 -13.82 -15.49
C VAL A 196 4.12 -15.03 -16.33
N ALA A 197 5.35 -15.18 -16.79
CA ALA A 197 5.77 -16.35 -17.60
C ALA A 197 5.62 -17.66 -16.83
N VAL A 198 6.07 -17.72 -15.57
CA VAL A 198 5.91 -18.90 -14.71
C VAL A 198 4.44 -19.28 -14.55
N GLN A 199 3.57 -18.28 -14.36
CA GLN A 199 2.13 -18.50 -14.22
C GLN A 199 1.49 -19.01 -15.52
N MET A 200 1.93 -18.51 -16.68
CA MET A 200 1.39 -18.92 -17.99
C MET A 200 1.92 -20.25 -18.45
N LEU A 201 3.16 -20.60 -18.11
CA LEU A 201 3.83 -21.82 -18.55
C LEU A 201 3.62 -23.00 -17.58
N ALA A 202 3.08 -22.76 -16.39
CA ALA A 202 2.79 -23.83 -15.44
C ALA A 202 1.70 -24.76 -16.03
N PRO A 203 1.97 -26.07 -16.19
CA PRO A 203 1.01 -27.03 -16.76
C PRO A 203 -0.32 -27.08 -16.00
N ASP A 204 -0.24 -26.91 -14.67
CA ASP A 204 -1.39 -26.72 -13.78
C ASP A 204 -1.14 -25.48 -12.94
N SER A 205 -1.63 -24.34 -13.43
CA SER A 205 -1.47 -23.05 -12.75
C SER A 205 -2.15 -23.01 -11.39
N SER A 206 -3.24 -23.75 -11.21
CA SER A 206 -3.98 -23.85 -9.95
C SER A 206 -3.15 -24.55 -8.88
N ARG A 207 -2.60 -25.73 -9.23
CA ARG A 207 -1.72 -26.50 -8.35
C ARG A 207 -0.42 -25.74 -8.05
N TYR A 208 0.18 -25.10 -9.07
CA TYR A 208 1.36 -24.27 -8.86
C TYR A 208 1.08 -23.17 -7.87
N ASN A 209 -0.03 -22.44 -8.00
CA ASN A 209 -0.40 -21.37 -7.08
C ASN A 209 -0.58 -21.87 -5.64
N GLN A 210 -1.24 -22.99 -5.44
CA GLN A 210 -1.38 -23.58 -4.11
C GLN A 210 -0.02 -23.86 -3.47
N LEU A 211 0.92 -24.47 -4.21
CA LEU A 211 2.26 -24.78 -3.74
C LEU A 211 3.14 -23.54 -3.56
N ALA A 212 2.93 -22.50 -4.36
CA ALA A 212 3.68 -21.25 -4.30
C ALA A 212 3.18 -20.30 -3.22
N ASN A 213 1.92 -20.41 -2.80
CA ASN A 213 1.33 -19.53 -1.79
C ASN A 213 1.92 -19.76 -0.39
N GLY A 214 2.43 -20.96 -0.08
CA GLY A 214 2.99 -21.27 1.22
C GLY A 214 3.79 -22.58 1.24
N GLY A 215 4.36 -22.90 2.42
CA GLY A 215 5.09 -24.13 2.65
C GLY A 215 6.56 -24.11 2.23
N LEU A 216 7.22 -25.27 2.41
CA LEU A 216 8.67 -25.46 2.23
C LEU A 216 9.08 -25.72 0.77
N GLY A 217 8.11 -25.95 -0.12
CA GLY A 217 8.36 -26.35 -1.49
C GLY A 217 9.12 -25.29 -2.33
N TRP A 218 9.85 -25.76 -3.34
CA TRP A 218 10.55 -24.89 -4.29
C TRP A 218 9.67 -23.81 -4.96
N PRO A 219 8.34 -24.06 -5.24
CA PRO A 219 7.49 -23.01 -5.81
C PRO A 219 7.34 -21.80 -4.88
N SER A 220 7.26 -22.04 -3.55
CA SER A 220 7.20 -20.97 -2.54
C SER A 220 8.50 -20.17 -2.47
N VAL A 221 9.67 -20.83 -2.60
CA VAL A 221 10.98 -20.15 -2.68
C VAL A 221 11.06 -19.28 -3.91
N VAL A 222 10.72 -19.81 -5.09
CA VAL A 222 10.76 -19.06 -6.36
C VAL A 222 9.84 -17.86 -6.31
N ARG A 223 8.60 -18.03 -5.84
CA ARG A 223 7.65 -16.94 -5.70
C ARG A 223 8.18 -15.86 -4.73
N SER A 224 8.70 -16.25 -3.57
CA SER A 224 9.28 -15.32 -2.59
C SER A 224 10.47 -14.56 -3.17
N GLY A 225 11.33 -15.25 -3.94
CA GLY A 225 12.46 -14.64 -4.65
C GLY A 225 12.02 -13.60 -5.67
N LEU A 226 11.09 -13.96 -6.53
CA LEU A 226 10.56 -13.05 -7.56
C LEU A 226 9.84 -11.85 -6.93
N GLU A 227 8.99 -12.07 -5.92
CA GLU A 227 8.30 -10.97 -5.21
C GLU A 227 9.30 -10.04 -4.51
N GLY A 228 10.36 -10.55 -3.90
CA GLY A 228 11.42 -9.74 -3.29
C GLY A 228 12.18 -8.90 -4.33
N LEU A 229 12.52 -9.47 -5.49
CA LEU A 229 13.16 -8.76 -6.59
C LEU A 229 12.25 -7.67 -7.17
N VAL A 230 10.97 -7.98 -7.38
CA VAL A 230 9.97 -7.01 -7.84
C VAL A 230 9.83 -5.87 -6.83
N CYS A 231 9.73 -6.21 -5.54
CA CYS A 231 9.60 -5.22 -4.47
C CYS A 231 10.80 -4.26 -4.43
N ALA A 232 12.02 -4.79 -4.32
CA ALA A 232 13.23 -3.96 -4.25
C ALA A 232 13.48 -3.20 -5.56
N GLY A 233 13.31 -3.87 -6.70
CA GLY A 233 13.54 -3.29 -8.01
C GLY A 233 12.61 -2.12 -8.32
N LEU A 234 11.31 -2.29 -8.08
CA LEU A 234 10.35 -1.21 -8.31
C LEU A 234 10.46 -0.11 -7.25
N ALA A 235 10.74 -0.45 -5.97
CA ALA A 235 10.94 0.56 -4.93
C ALA A 235 12.09 1.50 -5.26
N VAL A 236 13.25 0.96 -5.65
CA VAL A 236 14.43 1.76 -6.03
C VAL A 236 14.22 2.45 -7.39
N GLY A 237 13.63 1.73 -8.34
CA GLY A 237 13.38 2.27 -9.69
C GLY A 237 12.44 3.46 -9.71
N VAL A 238 11.33 3.38 -8.95
CA VAL A 238 10.36 4.50 -8.85
C VAL A 238 10.99 5.73 -8.22
N LEU A 239 11.89 5.58 -7.23
CA LEU A 239 12.59 6.73 -6.65
C LEU A 239 13.35 7.51 -7.73
N VAL A 240 14.04 6.84 -8.65
CA VAL A 240 14.79 7.49 -9.72
C VAL A 240 13.86 8.09 -10.79
N VAL A 241 12.80 7.36 -11.16
CA VAL A 241 11.80 7.91 -12.09
C VAL A 241 11.16 9.17 -11.53
N VAL A 242 10.84 9.19 -10.22
CA VAL A 242 10.29 10.38 -9.56
C VAL A 242 11.30 11.54 -9.55
N GLN A 243 12.59 11.27 -9.33
CA GLN A 243 13.62 12.32 -9.46
C GLN A 243 13.58 12.99 -10.83
N ASP A 244 13.55 12.19 -11.91
CA ASP A 244 13.54 12.69 -13.27
C ASP A 244 12.24 13.45 -13.61
N LEU A 245 11.10 13.02 -13.07
CA LEU A 245 9.78 13.64 -13.31
C LEU A 245 9.54 14.92 -12.49
N VAL A 246 10.09 15.03 -11.29
CA VAL A 246 9.89 16.20 -10.41
C VAL A 246 10.42 17.50 -11.04
N HIS A 247 11.38 17.40 -11.95
CA HIS A 247 11.90 18.56 -12.67
C HIS A 247 10.92 19.14 -13.71
N ARG A 248 9.81 18.42 -14.02
CA ARG A 248 8.77 18.89 -14.97
C ARG A 248 7.37 18.53 -14.44
N PRO A 249 6.84 19.23 -13.44
CA PRO A 249 5.52 18.91 -12.90
C PRO A 249 4.43 19.14 -13.94
N LEU A 250 3.86 18.07 -14.45
CA LEU A 250 2.67 18.13 -15.30
C LEU A 250 1.47 18.53 -14.45
N ARG A 251 0.69 19.52 -14.89
CA ARG A 251 -0.52 19.99 -14.18
C ARG A 251 -1.48 18.84 -13.84
N LEU A 252 -1.62 17.89 -14.77
CA LEU A 252 -2.45 16.70 -14.56
C LEU A 252 -1.96 15.84 -13.39
N VAL A 253 -0.65 15.57 -13.31
CA VAL A 253 -0.05 14.79 -12.21
C VAL A 253 -0.26 15.49 -10.87
N SER A 254 -0.11 16.81 -10.82
CA SER A 254 -0.36 17.59 -9.60
C SER A 254 -1.84 17.54 -9.17
N ALA A 255 -2.77 17.61 -10.11
CA ALA A 255 -4.20 17.51 -9.83
C ALA A 255 -4.58 16.10 -9.34
N MET A 256 -4.04 15.05 -9.97
CA MET A 256 -4.23 13.66 -9.52
C MET A 256 -3.63 13.43 -8.13
N ALA A 257 -2.42 13.95 -7.87
CA ALA A 257 -1.79 13.83 -6.55
C ALA A 257 -2.62 14.48 -5.43
N ALA A 258 -3.25 15.63 -5.70
CA ALA A 258 -4.10 16.32 -4.72
C ALA A 258 -5.38 15.55 -4.35
N THR A 259 -5.88 14.69 -5.25
CA THR A 259 -7.11 13.91 -5.07
C THR A 259 -6.88 12.41 -4.86
N SER A 260 -5.62 11.94 -4.92
CA SER A 260 -5.26 10.52 -4.86
C SER A 260 -5.74 9.81 -3.59
N TYR A 261 -5.72 10.49 -2.44
CA TYR A 261 -6.21 9.93 -1.19
C TYR A 261 -7.73 9.68 -1.22
N ALA A 262 -8.50 10.64 -1.73
CA ALA A 262 -9.94 10.46 -1.90
C ALA A 262 -10.25 9.39 -2.95
N ALA A 263 -9.51 9.38 -4.06
CA ALA A 263 -9.64 8.34 -5.08
C ALA A 263 -9.34 6.95 -4.50
N TYR A 264 -8.31 6.82 -3.65
CA TYR A 264 -8.01 5.58 -2.95
C TYR A 264 -9.18 5.11 -2.06
N ILE A 265 -9.82 6.00 -1.30
CA ILE A 265 -10.95 5.59 -0.45
C ILE A 265 -12.16 5.18 -1.29
N LEU A 266 -12.41 5.86 -2.40
CA LEU A 266 -13.63 5.68 -3.19
C LEU A 266 -13.54 4.57 -4.24
N HIS A 267 -12.34 4.18 -4.69
CA HIS A 267 -12.18 3.33 -5.87
C HIS A 267 -12.84 1.96 -5.76
N VAL A 268 -12.85 1.31 -4.60
CA VAL A 268 -13.45 -0.03 -4.45
C VAL A 268 -14.95 0.01 -4.65
N TYR A 269 -15.62 1.05 -4.15
CA TYR A 269 -17.06 1.25 -4.34
C TYR A 269 -17.46 1.54 -5.80
N ILE A 270 -16.47 1.85 -6.65
CA ILE A 270 -16.63 2.08 -8.09
C ILE A 270 -16.21 0.86 -8.89
N VAL A 271 -15.05 0.27 -8.56
CA VAL A 271 -14.47 -0.86 -9.29
C VAL A 271 -15.35 -2.11 -9.18
N VAL A 272 -15.82 -2.42 -7.96
CA VAL A 272 -16.58 -3.66 -7.72
C VAL A 272 -17.91 -3.70 -8.51
N PRO A 273 -18.74 -2.64 -8.52
CA PRO A 273 -19.95 -2.62 -9.37
C PRO A 273 -19.63 -2.70 -10.88
N ILE A 274 -18.56 -2.04 -11.35
CA ILE A 274 -18.14 -2.14 -12.76
C ILE A 274 -17.75 -3.59 -13.09
N GLN A 275 -16.97 -4.23 -12.25
CA GLN A 275 -16.58 -5.64 -12.43
C GLN A 275 -17.79 -6.55 -12.46
N ALA A 276 -18.74 -6.36 -11.55
CA ALA A 276 -19.98 -7.14 -11.49
C ALA A 276 -20.81 -6.98 -12.77
N SER A 277 -20.94 -5.75 -13.31
CA SER A 277 -21.73 -5.48 -14.51
C SER A 277 -21.18 -6.10 -15.81
N ILE A 278 -19.88 -6.43 -15.84
CA ILE A 278 -19.20 -7.05 -16.99
C ILE A 278 -18.72 -8.48 -16.72
N ALA A 279 -19.15 -9.06 -15.61
CA ALA A 279 -18.73 -10.42 -15.23
C ALA A 279 -19.22 -11.46 -16.24
N GLU A 280 -20.50 -11.40 -16.63
CA GLU A 280 -21.19 -12.39 -17.45
C GLU A 280 -20.96 -12.30 -18.97
N PRO A 281 -20.79 -11.11 -19.60
CA PRO A 281 -20.59 -11.05 -21.05
C PRO A 281 -19.43 -11.92 -21.52
N ASP A 282 -19.62 -12.66 -22.61
CA ASP A 282 -18.59 -13.49 -23.23
C ASP A 282 -17.57 -12.64 -23.97
N VAL A 283 -16.73 -11.98 -23.19
CA VAL A 283 -15.69 -11.04 -23.64
C VAL A 283 -14.34 -11.49 -23.10
N SER A 284 -13.29 -11.30 -23.89
CA SER A 284 -11.95 -11.70 -23.46
C SER A 284 -11.55 -11.06 -22.11
N PRO A 285 -10.85 -11.82 -21.24
CA PRO A 285 -10.40 -11.30 -19.94
C PRO A 285 -9.54 -10.04 -20.05
N PHE A 286 -8.76 -9.91 -21.13
CA PHE A 286 -7.93 -8.74 -21.39
C PHE A 286 -8.79 -7.50 -21.66
N LEU A 287 -9.86 -7.65 -22.45
CA LEU A 287 -10.76 -6.53 -22.74
C LEU A 287 -11.56 -6.13 -21.48
N LYS A 288 -12.07 -7.10 -20.70
CA LYS A 288 -12.67 -6.84 -19.39
C LYS A 288 -11.73 -6.04 -18.50
N PHE A 289 -10.49 -6.50 -18.34
CA PHE A 289 -9.49 -5.79 -17.55
C PHE A 289 -9.25 -4.36 -18.04
N SER A 290 -9.09 -4.17 -19.34
CA SER A 290 -8.81 -2.86 -19.94
C SER A 290 -9.95 -1.87 -19.70
N VAL A 291 -11.20 -2.31 -19.91
CA VAL A 291 -12.39 -1.48 -19.68
C VAL A 291 -12.51 -1.11 -18.20
N VAL A 292 -12.40 -2.10 -17.30
CA VAL A 292 -12.46 -1.84 -15.85
C VAL A 292 -11.36 -0.88 -15.43
N ALA A 293 -10.13 -1.09 -15.87
CA ALA A 293 -8.99 -0.25 -15.48
C ALA A 293 -9.18 1.21 -15.90
N VAL A 294 -9.61 1.45 -17.13
CA VAL A 294 -9.85 2.80 -17.63
C VAL A 294 -11.01 3.47 -16.89
N LEU A 295 -12.15 2.80 -16.79
CA LEU A 295 -13.32 3.34 -16.09
C LEU A 295 -13.05 3.55 -14.60
N ALA A 296 -12.38 2.63 -13.95
CA ALA A 296 -12.01 2.74 -12.54
C ALA A 296 -11.15 3.98 -12.26
N VAL A 297 -10.12 4.23 -13.08
CA VAL A 297 -9.28 5.41 -12.94
C VAL A 297 -10.09 6.68 -13.17
N LEU A 298 -10.80 6.79 -14.29
CA LEU A 298 -11.55 7.99 -14.64
C LEU A 298 -12.63 8.33 -13.61
N LEU A 299 -13.43 7.33 -13.23
CA LEU A 299 -14.53 7.53 -12.30
C LEU A 299 -14.05 7.76 -10.86
N SER A 300 -12.97 7.08 -10.41
CA SER A 300 -12.44 7.28 -9.06
C SER A 300 -11.84 8.68 -8.88
N PHE A 301 -11.07 9.17 -9.85
CA PHE A 301 -10.54 10.54 -9.80
C PHE A 301 -11.64 11.58 -10.04
N GLY A 302 -12.63 11.30 -10.90
CA GLY A 302 -13.81 12.13 -11.09
C GLY A 302 -14.61 12.27 -9.79
N ALA A 303 -14.93 11.15 -9.13
CA ALA A 303 -15.63 11.15 -7.84
C ALA A 303 -14.83 11.86 -6.75
N ALA A 304 -13.51 11.66 -6.70
CA ALA A 304 -12.62 12.35 -5.78
C ALA A 304 -12.62 13.87 -6.01
N HIS A 305 -12.64 14.32 -7.25
CA HIS A 305 -12.75 15.74 -7.59
C HIS A 305 -14.10 16.32 -7.17
N LEU A 306 -15.20 15.62 -7.49
CA LEU A 306 -16.55 16.04 -7.12
C LEU A 306 -16.76 16.06 -5.61
N SER A 307 -16.17 15.12 -4.86
CA SER A 307 -16.23 15.07 -3.40
C SER A 307 -15.69 16.36 -2.75
N GLY A 308 -14.75 17.03 -3.40
CA GLY A 308 -14.22 18.32 -2.99
C GLY A 308 -15.23 19.47 -2.99
N ARG A 309 -16.36 19.32 -3.68
CA ARG A 309 -17.44 20.33 -3.74
C ARG A 309 -18.37 20.27 -2.53
N VAL A 310 -18.41 19.13 -1.81
CA VAL A 310 -19.27 18.95 -0.63
C VAL A 310 -18.46 19.23 0.64
N PRO A 311 -18.75 20.30 1.43
CA PRO A 311 -17.92 20.74 2.54
C PRO A 311 -17.60 19.67 3.59
N GLY A 312 -18.58 18.83 3.95
CA GLY A 312 -18.41 17.70 4.89
C GLY A 312 -17.46 16.64 4.35
N ILE A 313 -17.71 16.18 3.13
CA ILE A 313 -16.91 15.15 2.45
C ILE A 313 -15.50 15.68 2.16
N ARG A 314 -15.38 16.93 1.74
CA ARG A 314 -14.09 17.60 1.53
C ARG A 314 -13.20 17.57 2.78
N ARG A 315 -13.77 17.82 3.96
CA ARG A 315 -13.03 17.77 5.23
C ARG A 315 -12.63 16.34 5.57
N LEU A 316 -13.52 15.38 5.35
CA LEU A 316 -13.28 13.95 5.61
C LEU A 316 -12.21 13.39 4.68
N LEU A 317 -12.28 13.65 3.38
CA LEU A 317 -11.39 13.11 2.36
C LEU A 317 -10.15 14.00 2.09
N GLY A 318 -10.02 15.15 2.73
CA GLY A 318 -8.86 16.03 2.60
C GLY A 318 -8.66 16.66 1.22
N THR A 319 -9.73 16.77 0.40
CA THR A 319 -9.68 17.29 -0.97
C THR A 319 -9.73 18.83 -1.06
N GLY A 320 -9.46 19.53 0.02
CA GLY A 320 -9.43 21.02 0.04
C GLY A 320 -8.23 21.61 -0.67
N PRO A 321 -8.31 22.87 -1.17
CA PRO A 321 -7.16 23.57 -1.67
C PRO A 321 -6.05 23.62 -0.61
N PRO A 322 -4.76 23.58 -1.02
CA PRO A 322 -3.67 23.73 -0.08
C PRO A 322 -3.86 25.03 0.71
N ARG A 323 -3.83 24.96 2.04
CA ARG A 323 -3.82 26.17 2.87
C ARG A 323 -2.54 26.93 2.53
N VAL A 324 -2.69 28.04 1.83
CA VAL A 324 -1.61 29.02 1.69
C VAL A 324 -1.23 29.41 3.12
N PRO A 325 0.05 29.30 3.53
CA PRO A 325 0.47 29.85 4.81
C PRO A 325 0.13 31.34 4.77
N GLU A 326 -0.66 31.82 5.73
CA GLU A 326 -0.82 33.25 5.94
C GLU A 326 0.59 33.80 6.12
N ALA A 327 0.99 34.69 5.23
CA ALA A 327 2.21 35.47 5.40
C ALA A 327 2.03 36.22 6.74
N THR A 328 2.82 35.87 7.73
CA THR A 328 2.91 36.59 8.98
C THR A 328 3.32 38.00 8.60
N SER A 329 2.36 38.91 8.56
CA SER A 329 2.61 40.35 8.52
C SER A 329 3.32 40.69 9.81
N SER A 330 4.63 40.88 9.72
CA SER A 330 5.48 41.50 10.71
C SER A 330 5.29 43.01 10.71
#